data_b3270826bbfca8f9524b9995f39a06e4
#
_entry.id   b3270826bbfca8f9524b9995f39a06e4
#
_cell.length_a   1.000
_cell.length_b   1.000
_cell.length_c   1.000
_cell.angle_alpha   90.00
_cell.angle_beta   90.00
_cell.angle_gamma   90.00
#
_symmetry.space_group_name_H-M   'P 1'
#
loop_
_entity.id
_entity.type
_entity.pdbx_description
1 polymer ?
#
loop_
_entity_poly.entity_id
_entity_poly.type
_entity_poly.pdbx_seq_one_letter_code
_entity_poly.pdbx_strand_id
1 'polypeptide(L)'
;MRTRVRSKWRCRFVQIEPARLNAKRHLSVAFLLGVVCVAGLQAAPTNGFGHIALDAGHSVKSQGAISARGVAEFEFNRQLVLTLDAEFKRRGFTTTLIAVEGRTEDLVSRPRKAKDAGAQLFIAIHHDSAKARFHQDWVYEGRPRKFLDDRFRGFSLFVSRNNPQWPQALKCASAIGAQLIVQGFKPSRYHADAVLGESREFADEINGVHFFDNLAVLRHASMPALLFEAGVIVNRDDEALLAQSATPQRIAVAMTAGVAACG
;
A
#
# COMPACT_ATOMS: atom_id res chain seq x y z
N MET A 1 -26.08 -16.60 -38.77
CA MET A 1 -26.79 -15.31 -38.67
C MET A 1 -26.08 -14.47 -37.59
N ARG A 2 -25.32 -13.48 -37.98
CA ARG A 2 -24.56 -12.58 -37.09
C ARG A 2 -25.27 -11.23 -37.06
N THR A 3 -25.83 -10.83 -35.93
CA THR A 3 -26.38 -9.49 -35.73
C THR A 3 -25.38 -8.61 -34.95
N ARG A 4 -24.83 -7.65 -35.67
CA ARG A 4 -24.03 -6.55 -35.07
C ARG A 4 -24.96 -5.48 -34.53
N VAL A 5 -24.89 -5.18 -33.26
CA VAL A 5 -25.49 -3.97 -32.67
C VAL A 5 -24.43 -2.84 -32.68
N ARG A 6 -24.66 -1.82 -33.51
CA ARG A 6 -23.89 -0.56 -33.50
C ARG A 6 -24.64 0.43 -32.61
N SER A 7 -24.01 0.84 -31.49
CA SER A 7 -24.47 1.99 -30.72
C SER A 7 -23.96 3.29 -31.36
N LYS A 8 -24.91 4.12 -31.83
CA LYS A 8 -24.65 5.47 -32.33
C LYS A 8 -24.75 6.46 -31.17
N TRP A 9 -23.63 7.03 -30.74
CA TRP A 9 -23.64 8.21 -29.90
C TRP A 9 -23.87 9.43 -30.77
N ARG A 10 -24.94 10.18 -30.52
CA ARG A 10 -25.20 11.49 -31.14
C ARG A 10 -24.81 12.58 -30.14
N CYS A 11 -23.80 13.37 -30.49
CA CYS A 11 -23.56 14.64 -29.83
C CYS A 11 -24.63 15.65 -30.26
N ARG A 12 -25.40 16.21 -29.33
CA ARG A 12 -26.27 17.36 -29.56
C ARG A 12 -25.43 18.62 -29.39
N PHE A 13 -25.28 19.37 -30.46
CA PHE A 13 -24.81 20.76 -30.40
C PHE A 13 -25.98 21.64 -29.96
N VAL A 14 -25.79 22.40 -28.89
CA VAL A 14 -26.70 23.49 -28.48
C VAL A 14 -26.18 24.73 -29.18
N GLN A 15 -26.98 25.25 -30.14
CA GLN A 15 -26.73 26.59 -30.73
C GLN A 15 -27.27 27.66 -29.78
N ILE A 16 -26.37 28.55 -29.37
CA ILE A 16 -26.73 29.76 -28.63
C ILE A 16 -26.78 30.92 -29.68
N GLU A 17 -27.95 31.50 -29.89
CA GLU A 17 -28.11 32.65 -30.72
C GLU A 17 -27.48 33.92 -30.09
N PRO A 18 -26.80 34.78 -30.86
CA PRO A 18 -26.24 36.01 -30.33
C PRO A 18 -27.28 37.14 -30.25
N ALA A 19 -27.41 37.71 -29.06
CA ALA A 19 -28.17 38.92 -28.85
C ALA A 19 -27.52 40.11 -29.58
N ARG A 20 -28.33 40.87 -30.32
CA ARG A 20 -27.91 42.09 -31.02
C ARG A 20 -27.55 43.19 -30.03
N LEU A 21 -26.32 43.66 -30.06
CA LEU A 21 -25.89 44.89 -29.41
C LEU A 21 -25.33 45.86 -30.44
N ASN A 22 -25.85 47.09 -30.36
CA ASN A 22 -25.58 48.20 -31.24
C ASN A 22 -24.13 48.66 -31.25
N ALA A 23 -23.66 49.03 -32.43
CA ALA A 23 -22.33 49.55 -32.70
C ALA A 23 -22.07 50.90 -32.03
N LYS A 24 -20.90 51.05 -31.40
CA LYS A 24 -19.96 52.13 -31.62
C LYS A 24 -18.64 51.93 -30.83
N ARG A 25 -17.56 52.08 -31.61
CA ARG A 25 -16.16 52.34 -31.24
C ARG A 25 -15.23 51.15 -30.94
N HIS A 26 -14.33 50.99 -31.89
CA HIS A 26 -13.08 50.26 -31.95
C HIS A 26 -12.24 50.25 -30.66
N LEU A 27 -11.90 49.05 -30.20
CA LEU A 27 -10.54 48.65 -29.83
C LEU A 27 -10.47 47.11 -29.93
N SER A 28 -9.75 46.63 -30.94
CA SER A 28 -9.50 45.17 -31.08
C SER A 28 -8.48 44.75 -30.04
N VAL A 29 -8.93 44.10 -28.98
CA VAL A 29 -8.06 43.27 -28.10
C VAL A 29 -8.31 41.82 -28.44
N ALA A 30 -7.41 41.24 -29.26
CA ALA A 30 -7.40 39.80 -29.50
C ALA A 30 -6.97 39.12 -28.22
N PHE A 31 -7.91 38.53 -27.48
CA PHE A 31 -7.63 37.60 -26.38
C PHE A 31 -7.27 36.23 -26.99
N LEU A 32 -5.97 35.99 -27.17
CA LEU A 32 -5.43 34.67 -27.41
C LEU A 32 -5.59 33.86 -26.11
N LEU A 33 -6.65 33.07 -26.04
CA LEU A 33 -6.76 31.97 -25.02
C LEU A 33 -5.73 30.92 -25.35
N GLY A 34 -4.51 31.08 -24.85
CA GLY A 34 -3.51 30.03 -24.79
C GLY A 34 -3.95 28.98 -23.80
N VAL A 35 -4.42 27.84 -24.28
CA VAL A 35 -4.54 26.62 -23.48
C VAL A 35 -3.13 26.19 -23.12
N VAL A 36 -2.65 26.60 -21.95
CA VAL A 36 -1.43 26.06 -21.36
C VAL A 36 -1.78 24.66 -20.85
N CYS A 37 -1.55 23.64 -21.70
CA CYS A 37 -1.43 22.27 -21.21
C CYS A 37 -0.18 22.23 -20.31
N VAL A 38 -0.35 22.42 -19.02
CA VAL A 38 0.68 22.09 -18.04
C VAL A 38 0.74 20.58 -17.98
N ALA A 39 1.51 19.97 -18.88
CA ALA A 39 2.01 18.63 -18.67
C ALA A 39 2.87 18.71 -17.41
N GLY A 40 2.34 18.24 -16.29
CA GLY A 40 3.10 18.10 -15.06
C GLY A 40 4.31 17.19 -15.33
N LEU A 41 5.48 17.78 -15.59
CA LEU A 41 6.74 17.09 -15.48
C LEU A 41 6.84 16.64 -14.00
N GLN A 42 6.54 15.37 -13.75
CA GLN A 42 6.88 14.74 -12.48
C GLN A 42 8.41 14.59 -12.50
N ALA A 43 9.08 15.46 -11.75
CA ALA A 43 10.51 15.33 -11.52
C ALA A 43 10.75 13.96 -10.88
N ALA A 44 11.58 13.12 -11.50
CA ALA A 44 12.14 11.95 -10.87
C ALA A 44 12.81 12.37 -9.55
N PRO A 45 12.78 11.53 -8.50
CA PRO A 45 13.40 11.85 -7.22
C PRO A 45 14.90 12.06 -7.43
N THR A 46 15.36 13.30 -7.23
CA THR A 46 16.73 13.71 -7.54
C THR A 46 17.78 13.24 -6.53
N ASN A 47 17.38 12.66 -5.37
CA ASN A 47 18.29 12.15 -4.33
C ASN A 47 17.64 11.07 -3.44
N GLY A 48 16.76 10.22 -3.98
CA GLY A 48 16.07 9.21 -3.19
C GLY A 48 16.20 7.80 -3.76
N PHE A 49 15.46 6.86 -3.18
CA PHE A 49 15.36 5.52 -3.74
C PHE A 49 14.72 5.57 -5.14
N GLY A 50 15.42 5.02 -6.14
CA GLY A 50 14.90 4.89 -7.50
C GLY A 50 14.26 3.52 -7.77
N HIS A 51 14.66 2.49 -7.02
CA HIS A 51 14.26 1.11 -7.24
C HIS A 51 13.80 0.44 -5.93
N ILE A 52 12.55 -0.03 -5.92
CA ILE A 52 11.88 -0.62 -4.75
C ILE A 52 11.56 -2.08 -5.02
N ALA A 53 11.92 -2.98 -4.10
CA ALA A 53 11.44 -4.36 -4.10
C ALA A 53 10.16 -4.45 -3.26
N LEU A 54 9.10 -5.01 -3.84
CA LEU A 54 7.80 -5.26 -3.22
C LEU A 54 7.61 -6.76 -3.10
N ASP A 55 7.62 -7.27 -1.87
CA ASP A 55 7.50 -8.70 -1.57
C ASP A 55 6.10 -9.03 -1.06
N ALA A 56 5.37 -9.92 -1.76
CA ALA A 56 4.11 -10.43 -1.29
C ALA A 56 4.35 -11.50 -0.23
N GLY A 57 4.00 -11.22 1.02
CA GLY A 57 4.10 -12.16 2.13
C GLY A 57 3.33 -13.44 1.85
N HIS A 58 3.82 -14.56 2.41
CA HIS A 58 3.21 -15.88 2.24
C HIS A 58 3.29 -16.49 0.83
N SER A 59 2.42 -17.46 0.53
CA SER A 59 2.34 -18.17 -0.75
C SER A 59 1.01 -18.92 -0.88
N VAL A 60 0.71 -19.49 -2.03
CA VAL A 60 -0.48 -20.35 -2.23
C VAL A 60 -0.48 -21.57 -1.30
N LYS A 61 0.70 -22.14 -0.98
CA LYS A 61 0.80 -23.31 -0.08
C LYS A 61 0.87 -22.94 1.40
N SER A 62 1.44 -21.78 1.73
CA SER A 62 1.55 -21.25 3.10
C SER A 62 0.83 -19.90 3.14
N GLN A 63 -0.49 -19.96 3.26
CA GLN A 63 -1.41 -18.85 2.97
C GLN A 63 -1.40 -17.72 4.00
N GLY A 64 -0.70 -17.87 5.13
CA GLY A 64 -0.76 -16.93 6.24
C GLY A 64 -2.05 -17.06 7.05
N ALA A 65 -2.50 -15.97 7.62
CA ALA A 65 -3.76 -15.89 8.35
C ALA A 65 -4.97 -16.09 7.41
N ILE A 66 -6.08 -16.55 8.00
CA ILE A 66 -7.38 -16.56 7.31
C ILE A 66 -8.22 -15.44 7.90
N SER A 67 -8.69 -14.56 7.06
CA SER A 67 -9.48 -13.38 7.46
C SER A 67 -10.78 -13.77 8.16
N ALA A 68 -11.40 -12.82 8.83
CA ALA A 68 -12.66 -13.05 9.54
C ALA A 68 -13.76 -13.61 8.61
N ARG A 69 -13.75 -13.30 7.32
CA ARG A 69 -14.71 -13.83 6.31
C ARG A 69 -14.18 -15.00 5.50
N GLY A 70 -12.92 -15.41 5.73
CA GLY A 70 -12.36 -16.65 5.18
C GLY A 70 -11.51 -16.49 3.93
N VAL A 71 -10.98 -15.30 3.67
CA VAL A 71 -10.00 -15.03 2.61
C VAL A 71 -8.59 -15.21 3.16
N ALA A 72 -7.71 -15.82 2.40
CA ALA A 72 -6.32 -16.02 2.79
C ALA A 72 -5.53 -14.71 2.79
N GLU A 73 -4.61 -14.52 3.73
CA GLU A 73 -3.72 -13.35 3.82
C GLU A 73 -2.93 -13.14 2.52
N PHE A 74 -2.43 -14.21 1.91
CA PHE A 74 -1.69 -14.13 0.66
C PHE A 74 -2.47 -13.38 -0.45
N GLU A 75 -3.79 -13.55 -0.55
CA GLU A 75 -4.59 -12.85 -1.56
C GLU A 75 -4.65 -11.34 -1.30
N PHE A 76 -4.77 -10.92 -0.04
CA PHE A 76 -4.69 -9.51 0.34
C PHE A 76 -3.29 -8.95 0.04
N ASN A 77 -2.23 -9.66 0.41
CA ASN A 77 -0.85 -9.25 0.19
C ASN A 77 -0.56 -9.07 -1.29
N ARG A 78 -0.94 -10.06 -2.10
CA ARG A 78 -0.75 -10.07 -3.55
C ARG A 78 -1.49 -8.90 -4.22
N GLN A 79 -2.75 -8.68 -3.87
CA GLN A 79 -3.54 -7.58 -4.42
C GLN A 79 -2.94 -6.22 -4.09
N LEU A 80 -2.52 -6.02 -2.84
CA LEU A 80 -1.90 -4.77 -2.41
C LEU A 80 -0.57 -4.53 -3.10
N VAL A 81 0.29 -5.56 -3.23
CA VAL A 81 1.57 -5.47 -3.95
C VAL A 81 1.37 -5.02 -5.40
N LEU A 82 0.38 -5.56 -6.12
CA LEU A 82 0.10 -5.17 -7.50
C LEU A 82 -0.39 -3.71 -7.59
N THR A 83 -1.17 -3.26 -6.61
CA THR A 83 -1.62 -1.85 -6.54
C THR A 83 -0.45 -0.91 -6.23
N LEU A 84 0.43 -1.31 -5.31
CA LEU A 84 1.66 -0.58 -4.98
C LEU A 84 2.59 -0.47 -6.20
N ASP A 85 2.81 -1.56 -6.92
CA ASP A 85 3.61 -1.59 -8.13
C ASP A 85 3.15 -0.55 -9.16
N ALA A 86 1.84 -0.53 -9.42
CA ALA A 86 1.25 0.43 -10.35
C ALA A 86 1.46 1.89 -9.89
N GLU A 87 1.25 2.19 -8.60
CA GLU A 87 1.40 3.54 -8.06
C GLU A 87 2.86 3.98 -8.00
N PHE A 88 3.80 3.10 -7.57
CA PHE A 88 5.23 3.40 -7.60
C PHE A 88 5.71 3.73 -9.00
N LYS A 89 5.35 2.91 -10.00
CA LYS A 89 5.68 3.16 -11.41
C LYS A 89 5.08 4.47 -11.92
N ARG A 90 3.84 4.76 -11.57
CA ARG A 90 3.17 6.03 -11.90
C ARG A 90 3.91 7.25 -11.34
N ARG A 91 4.59 7.08 -10.20
CA ARG A 91 5.42 8.12 -9.55
C ARG A 91 6.86 8.14 -10.03
N GLY A 92 7.23 7.31 -11.01
CA GLY A 92 8.58 7.29 -11.62
C GLY A 92 9.60 6.38 -10.93
N PHE A 93 9.17 5.55 -9.97
CA PHE A 93 10.03 4.52 -9.38
C PHE A 93 10.12 3.29 -10.27
N THR A 94 11.24 2.60 -10.21
CA THR A 94 11.36 1.22 -10.70
C THR A 94 10.96 0.24 -9.60
N THR A 95 10.33 -0.87 -9.96
CA THR A 95 9.91 -1.89 -8.98
C THR A 95 10.37 -3.28 -9.39
N THR A 96 10.68 -4.12 -8.40
CA THR A 96 10.83 -5.57 -8.54
C THR A 96 9.79 -6.26 -7.68
N LEU A 97 8.97 -7.11 -8.30
CA LEU A 97 7.96 -7.91 -7.59
C LEU A 97 8.56 -9.23 -7.14
N ILE A 98 8.32 -9.59 -5.88
CA ILE A 98 8.81 -10.84 -5.27
C ILE A 98 7.62 -11.63 -4.76
N ALA A 99 7.61 -12.93 -5.01
CA ALA A 99 6.62 -13.91 -4.55
C ALA A 99 5.16 -13.69 -5.00
N VAL A 100 4.86 -12.76 -5.90
CA VAL A 100 3.49 -12.47 -6.37
C VAL A 100 2.80 -13.64 -7.09
N GLU A 101 3.57 -14.57 -7.69
CA GLU A 101 3.02 -15.78 -8.29
C GLU A 101 2.62 -16.83 -7.24
N GLY A 102 2.85 -16.58 -5.97
CA GLY A 102 2.47 -17.45 -4.86
C GLY A 102 3.30 -18.73 -4.72
N ARG A 103 4.47 -18.79 -5.35
CA ARG A 103 5.42 -19.91 -5.13
C ARG A 103 5.96 -19.83 -3.72
N THR A 104 6.11 -20.99 -3.07
CA THR A 104 6.79 -21.06 -1.77
C THR A 104 8.26 -20.73 -1.95
N GLU A 105 8.71 -19.68 -1.28
CA GLU A 105 10.08 -19.23 -1.30
C GLU A 105 10.64 -19.23 0.13
N ASP A 106 11.90 -19.59 0.24
CA ASP A 106 12.67 -19.43 1.46
C ASP A 106 12.78 -17.93 1.83
N LEU A 107 12.60 -17.63 3.11
CA LEU A 107 12.57 -16.25 3.63
C LEU A 107 13.89 -15.49 3.42
N VAL A 108 15.03 -16.19 3.29
CA VAL A 108 16.34 -15.58 3.02
C VAL A 108 16.49 -15.28 1.53
N SER A 109 15.87 -16.10 0.67
CA SER A 109 15.95 -15.90 -0.78
C SER A 109 15.22 -14.63 -1.26
N ARG A 110 14.16 -14.19 -0.56
CA ARG A 110 13.37 -13.02 -0.92
C ARG A 110 14.20 -11.72 -0.94
N PRO A 111 14.86 -11.31 0.17
CA PRO A 111 15.72 -10.12 0.14
C PRO A 111 16.96 -10.30 -0.75
N ARG A 112 17.45 -11.51 -0.95
CA ARG A 112 18.54 -11.79 -1.92
C ARG A 112 18.10 -11.46 -3.34
N LYS A 113 16.89 -11.89 -3.77
CA LYS A 113 16.34 -11.53 -5.09
C LYS A 113 16.21 -10.01 -5.26
N ALA A 114 15.80 -9.30 -4.21
CA ALA A 114 15.77 -7.83 -4.23
C ALA A 114 17.16 -7.23 -4.48
N LYS A 115 18.19 -7.75 -3.78
CA LYS A 115 19.57 -7.33 -3.97
C LYS A 115 20.05 -7.60 -5.40
N ASP A 116 19.82 -8.82 -5.90
CA ASP A 116 20.27 -9.25 -7.23
C ASP A 116 19.61 -8.41 -8.35
N ALA A 117 18.39 -7.91 -8.11
CA ALA A 117 17.69 -6.97 -8.97
C ALA A 117 18.17 -5.51 -8.82
N GLY A 118 19.04 -5.20 -7.88
CA GLY A 118 19.54 -3.84 -7.63
C GLY A 118 18.55 -2.95 -6.87
N ALA A 119 17.61 -3.52 -6.13
CA ALA A 119 16.67 -2.74 -5.33
C ALA A 119 17.38 -2.02 -4.18
N GLN A 120 16.98 -0.77 -3.93
CA GLN A 120 17.55 0.11 -2.92
C GLN A 120 16.74 0.12 -1.62
N LEU A 121 15.49 -0.30 -1.67
CA LEU A 121 14.60 -0.49 -0.51
C LEU A 121 13.80 -1.78 -0.71
N PHE A 122 13.70 -2.60 0.34
CA PHE A 122 12.87 -3.79 0.39
C PHE A 122 11.66 -3.57 1.29
N ILE A 123 10.45 -3.85 0.79
CA ILE A 123 9.20 -3.73 1.53
C ILE A 123 8.45 -5.06 1.44
N ALA A 124 8.34 -5.77 2.56
CA ALA A 124 7.47 -6.94 2.68
C ALA A 124 6.04 -6.49 3.03
N ILE A 125 5.06 -7.00 2.30
CA ILE A 125 3.65 -6.64 2.44
C ILE A 125 2.90 -7.80 3.05
N HIS A 126 2.24 -7.54 4.16
CA HIS A 126 1.49 -8.47 4.97
C HIS A 126 0.14 -7.88 5.41
N HIS A 127 -0.71 -8.76 5.95
CA HIS A 127 -1.95 -8.41 6.66
C HIS A 127 -2.03 -9.26 7.92
N ASP A 128 -2.16 -8.61 9.02
CA ASP A 128 -1.87 -9.12 10.35
C ASP A 128 -2.94 -10.05 10.95
N SER A 129 -2.52 -10.79 11.95
CA SER A 129 -3.35 -11.58 12.85
C SER A 129 -2.68 -11.66 14.23
N ALA A 130 -3.46 -11.90 15.27
CA ALA A 130 -2.93 -12.12 16.61
C ALA A 130 -2.96 -13.61 17.01
N LYS A 131 -2.40 -13.90 18.21
CA LYS A 131 -2.32 -15.25 18.76
C LYS A 131 -3.69 -15.94 18.81
N ALA A 132 -3.73 -17.22 18.41
CA ALA A 132 -4.97 -18.01 18.30
C ALA A 132 -5.84 -18.03 19.56
N ARG A 133 -5.24 -17.86 20.75
CA ARG A 133 -5.99 -17.80 22.04
C ARG A 133 -6.94 -16.63 22.17
N PHE A 134 -6.79 -15.61 21.32
CA PHE A 134 -7.68 -14.43 21.30
C PHE A 134 -8.76 -14.52 20.25
N HIS A 135 -8.71 -15.54 19.38
CA HIS A 135 -9.72 -15.73 18.35
C HIS A 135 -11.03 -16.19 18.98
N GLN A 136 -12.11 -15.56 18.55
CA GLN A 136 -13.48 -15.86 18.95
C GLN A 136 -14.21 -16.53 17.79
N ASP A 137 -15.20 -17.38 18.13
CA ASP A 137 -16.02 -18.06 17.12
C ASP A 137 -17.15 -17.15 16.64
N TRP A 138 -17.48 -17.22 15.37
CA TRP A 138 -18.67 -16.64 14.77
C TRP A 138 -19.10 -17.44 13.53
N VAL A 139 -20.26 -17.10 12.98
CA VAL A 139 -20.76 -17.71 11.74
C VAL A 139 -20.88 -16.61 10.68
N TYR A 140 -20.24 -16.84 9.53
CA TYR A 140 -20.35 -15.97 8.38
C TYR A 140 -20.84 -16.78 7.17
N GLU A 141 -21.96 -16.37 6.57
CA GLU A 141 -22.61 -17.08 5.45
C GLU A 141 -22.80 -18.60 5.72
N GLY A 142 -23.27 -18.93 6.93
CA GLY A 142 -23.50 -20.33 7.35
C GLY A 142 -22.24 -21.15 7.61
N ARG A 143 -21.05 -20.55 7.58
CA ARG A 143 -19.77 -21.25 7.81
C ARG A 143 -19.13 -20.81 9.12
N PRO A 144 -18.60 -21.75 9.93
CA PRO A 144 -17.81 -21.40 11.10
C PRO A 144 -16.57 -20.60 10.70
N ARG A 145 -16.31 -19.50 11.40
CA ARG A 145 -15.18 -18.59 11.22
C ARG A 145 -14.60 -18.17 12.56
N LYS A 146 -13.45 -17.51 12.52
CA LYS A 146 -12.82 -16.87 13.67
C LYS A 146 -12.73 -15.37 13.45
N PHE A 147 -12.79 -14.59 14.54
CA PHE A 147 -12.53 -13.16 14.50
C PHE A 147 -11.77 -12.71 15.75
N LEU A 148 -11.15 -11.54 15.64
CA LEU A 148 -10.53 -10.80 16.74
C LEU A 148 -11.35 -9.57 17.05
N ASP A 149 -11.42 -9.19 18.33
CA ASP A 149 -12.12 -7.98 18.78
C ASP A 149 -11.30 -6.69 18.49
N ASP A 150 -11.85 -5.53 18.85
CA ASP A 150 -11.30 -4.22 18.49
C ASP A 150 -9.98 -3.85 19.17
N ARG A 151 -9.49 -4.67 20.09
CA ARG A 151 -8.14 -4.53 20.65
C ARG A 151 -7.05 -4.83 19.60
N PHE A 152 -7.40 -5.61 18.58
CA PHE A 152 -6.55 -6.05 17.50
C PHE A 152 -7.00 -5.40 16.19
N ARG A 153 -6.47 -4.20 15.91
CA ARG A 153 -6.79 -3.47 14.69
C ARG A 153 -5.72 -2.43 14.35
N GLY A 154 -5.74 -1.98 13.11
CA GLY A 154 -4.84 -0.95 12.61
C GLY A 154 -3.58 -1.52 11.97
N PHE A 155 -2.82 -0.64 11.31
CA PHE A 155 -1.58 -0.99 10.62
C PHE A 155 -0.38 -1.04 11.56
N SER A 156 0.65 -1.81 11.19
CA SER A 156 1.95 -1.83 11.85
C SER A 156 3.08 -1.82 10.84
N LEU A 157 4.21 -1.25 11.23
CA LEU A 157 5.45 -1.27 10.47
C LEU A 157 6.54 -1.89 11.34
N PHE A 158 7.36 -2.75 10.75
CA PHE A 158 8.45 -3.41 11.47
C PHE A 158 9.78 -3.13 10.81
N VAL A 159 10.79 -2.89 11.65
CA VAL A 159 12.21 -2.78 11.27
C VAL A 159 13.06 -3.68 12.17
N SER A 160 14.25 -4.05 11.72
CA SER A 160 15.14 -4.96 12.45
C SER A 160 16.49 -4.28 12.70
N ARG A 161 16.91 -4.17 13.96
CA ARG A 161 18.25 -3.69 14.33
C ARG A 161 19.38 -4.62 13.85
N ASN A 162 19.03 -5.87 13.52
CA ASN A 162 19.95 -6.82 12.91
C ASN A 162 20.18 -6.57 11.39
N ASN A 163 19.45 -5.64 10.78
CA ASN A 163 19.74 -5.14 9.44
C ASN A 163 20.75 -3.98 9.55
N PRO A 164 21.92 -4.02 8.87
CA PRO A 164 22.91 -2.93 8.94
C PRO A 164 22.36 -1.56 8.50
N GLN A 165 21.32 -1.54 7.69
CA GLN A 165 20.67 -0.33 7.15
C GLN A 165 19.40 0.07 7.94
N TRP A 166 19.22 -0.46 9.16
CA TRP A 166 18.01 -0.20 9.95
C TRP A 166 17.73 1.30 10.23
N PRO A 167 18.73 2.20 10.40
CA PRO A 167 18.40 3.61 10.61
C PRO A 167 17.68 4.23 9.42
N GLN A 168 18.08 3.86 8.19
CA GLN A 168 17.39 4.31 6.96
C GLN A 168 16.02 3.62 6.79
N ALA A 169 15.93 2.33 7.16
CA ALA A 169 14.66 1.61 7.18
C ALA A 169 13.65 2.26 8.16
N LEU A 170 14.10 2.66 9.36
CA LEU A 170 13.29 3.37 10.35
C LEU A 170 12.81 4.72 9.82
N LYS A 171 13.71 5.52 9.22
CA LYS A 171 13.33 6.78 8.60
C LYS A 171 12.18 6.59 7.59
N CYS A 172 12.27 5.54 6.75
CA CYS A 172 11.23 5.25 5.76
C CYS A 172 9.94 4.72 6.39
N ALA A 173 10.05 3.81 7.35
CA ALA A 173 8.88 3.29 8.06
C ALA A 173 8.11 4.42 8.76
N SER A 174 8.80 5.32 9.46
CA SER A 174 8.19 6.50 10.11
C SER A 174 7.51 7.43 9.10
N ALA A 175 8.16 7.71 7.97
CA ALA A 175 7.58 8.55 6.92
C ALA A 175 6.33 7.89 6.29
N ILE A 176 6.36 6.58 6.04
CA ILE A 176 5.21 5.82 5.54
C ILE A 176 4.06 5.86 6.57
N GLY A 177 4.35 5.59 7.86
CA GLY A 177 3.36 5.61 8.93
C GLY A 177 2.67 6.97 9.04
N ALA A 178 3.45 8.06 8.98
CA ALA A 178 2.88 9.42 8.98
C ALA A 178 1.93 9.65 7.81
N GLN A 179 2.26 9.20 6.59
CA GLN A 179 1.40 9.33 5.42
C GLN A 179 0.14 8.44 5.51
N LEU A 180 0.24 7.25 6.10
CA LEU A 180 -0.93 6.40 6.37
C LEU A 180 -1.90 7.09 7.33
N ILE A 181 -1.39 7.74 8.39
CA ILE A 181 -2.21 8.51 9.34
C ILE A 181 -2.90 9.68 8.62
N VAL A 182 -2.22 10.41 7.73
CA VAL A 182 -2.82 11.46 6.90
C VAL A 182 -3.96 10.91 6.03
N GLN A 183 -3.86 9.67 5.56
CA GLN A 183 -4.93 8.97 4.84
C GLN A 183 -6.04 8.44 5.75
N GLY A 184 -5.97 8.65 7.06
CA GLY A 184 -6.98 8.23 8.03
C GLY A 184 -6.83 6.81 8.56
N PHE A 185 -5.75 6.11 8.24
CA PHE A 185 -5.44 4.83 8.87
C PHE A 185 -4.90 5.03 10.29
N LYS A 186 -5.14 4.06 11.16
CA LYS A 186 -4.69 4.13 12.56
C LYS A 186 -3.57 3.12 12.80
N PRO A 187 -2.50 3.49 13.51
CA PRO A 187 -1.48 2.55 13.91
C PRO A 187 -2.02 1.58 14.97
N SER A 188 -1.61 0.32 14.87
CA SER A 188 -1.86 -0.70 15.86
C SER A 188 -0.94 -0.53 17.07
N ARG A 189 -1.42 -0.89 18.25
CA ARG A 189 -0.63 -0.81 19.50
C ARG A 189 -0.45 -2.15 20.19
N TYR A 190 -1.20 -3.19 19.77
CA TYR A 190 -1.23 -4.45 20.51
C TYR A 190 0.11 -5.20 20.49
N HIS A 191 0.97 -5.01 19.49
CA HIS A 191 2.29 -5.66 19.45
C HIS A 191 3.20 -5.26 20.61
N ALA A 192 3.06 -4.03 21.12
CA ALA A 192 3.83 -3.56 22.28
C ALA A 192 3.24 -4.06 23.62
N ASP A 193 1.99 -4.50 23.64
CA ASP A 193 1.32 -5.01 24.84
C ASP A 193 1.89 -6.39 25.22
N ALA A 194 2.19 -6.58 26.51
CA ALA A 194 2.78 -7.82 27.02
C ALA A 194 1.81 -9.01 27.02
N VAL A 195 0.51 -8.74 27.09
CA VAL A 195 -0.55 -9.76 27.14
C VAL A 195 -1.10 -10.03 25.75
N LEU A 196 -1.50 -8.97 25.04
CA LEU A 196 -2.13 -9.05 23.70
C LEU A 196 -1.10 -9.38 22.63
N GLY A 197 0.05 -8.74 22.66
CA GLY A 197 1.11 -8.86 21.67
C GLY A 197 2.32 -9.69 22.14
N GLU A 198 3.49 -9.24 21.72
CA GLU A 198 4.79 -9.86 21.96
C GLU A 198 5.74 -8.95 22.73
N SER A 199 5.26 -7.92 23.43
CA SER A 199 6.07 -6.91 24.12
C SER A 199 7.10 -6.26 23.19
N ARG A 200 6.72 -6.00 21.92
CA ARG A 200 7.65 -5.37 20.97
C ARG A 200 7.85 -3.92 21.32
N GLU A 201 9.10 -3.52 21.39
CA GLU A 201 9.50 -2.14 21.57
C GLU A 201 9.05 -1.28 20.38
N PHE A 202 8.48 -0.11 20.66
CA PHE A 202 8.28 0.89 19.63
C PHE A 202 9.60 1.50 19.17
N ALA A 203 9.81 1.53 17.85
CA ALA A 203 10.83 2.34 17.23
C ALA A 203 10.35 3.78 16.98
N ASP A 204 9.03 3.92 16.65
CA ASP A 204 8.30 5.18 16.53
C ASP A 204 6.81 4.91 16.82
N GLU A 205 6.41 5.19 18.05
CA GLU A 205 5.04 4.92 18.51
C GLU A 205 3.97 5.73 17.77
N ILE A 206 4.28 6.99 17.45
CA ILE A 206 3.33 7.89 16.78
C ILE A 206 2.97 7.32 15.40
N ASN A 207 3.98 6.84 14.67
CA ASN A 207 3.84 6.36 13.30
C ASN A 207 3.68 4.83 13.19
N GLY A 208 3.48 4.12 14.32
CA GLY A 208 3.18 2.69 14.36
C GLY A 208 4.35 1.79 13.97
N VAL A 209 5.59 2.21 14.23
CA VAL A 209 6.80 1.44 13.91
C VAL A 209 7.30 0.70 15.13
N HIS A 210 7.56 -0.61 14.99
CA HIS A 210 8.09 -1.49 16.03
C HIS A 210 9.42 -2.11 15.61
N PHE A 211 10.24 -2.48 16.60
CA PHE A 211 11.38 -3.36 16.37
C PHE A 211 10.96 -4.82 16.32
N PHE A 212 11.46 -5.53 15.30
CA PHE A 212 11.34 -6.99 15.18
C PHE A 212 12.67 -7.57 14.69
N ASP A 213 13.64 -7.64 15.58
CA ASP A 213 15.04 -7.92 15.24
C ASP A 213 15.27 -9.28 14.57
N ASN A 214 14.49 -10.29 14.92
CA ASN A 214 14.64 -11.66 14.41
C ASN A 214 13.81 -11.94 13.15
N LEU A 215 13.10 -10.95 12.57
CA LEU A 215 12.32 -11.16 11.38
C LEU A 215 13.22 -11.47 10.17
N ALA A 216 13.13 -12.70 9.66
CA ALA A 216 14.11 -13.24 8.72
C ALA A 216 14.30 -12.39 7.46
N VAL A 217 13.20 -11.96 6.82
CA VAL A 217 13.27 -11.15 5.58
C VAL A 217 13.92 -9.79 5.80
N LEU A 218 13.85 -9.23 7.02
CA LEU A 218 14.47 -7.94 7.34
C LEU A 218 15.92 -8.07 7.73
N ARG A 219 16.26 -9.00 8.65
CA ARG A 219 17.63 -9.16 9.14
C ARG A 219 18.62 -9.66 8.09
N HIS A 220 18.13 -10.37 7.06
CA HIS A 220 18.95 -10.89 5.96
C HIS A 220 19.02 -9.97 4.74
N ALA A 221 18.28 -8.85 4.74
CA ALA A 221 18.38 -7.86 3.70
C ALA A 221 19.68 -7.06 3.82
N SER A 222 20.32 -6.77 2.70
CA SER A 222 21.54 -5.94 2.63
C SER A 222 21.25 -4.47 2.33
N MET A 223 20.01 -4.13 1.99
CA MET A 223 19.49 -2.79 1.81
C MET A 223 18.56 -2.44 2.99
N PRO A 224 18.15 -1.17 3.16
CA PRO A 224 17.06 -0.81 4.06
C PRO A 224 15.85 -1.69 3.80
N ALA A 225 15.27 -2.29 4.86
CA ALA A 225 14.17 -3.23 4.76
C ALA A 225 13.15 -3.00 5.85
N LEU A 226 11.87 -2.99 5.48
CA LEU A 226 10.75 -2.90 6.40
C LEU A 226 9.65 -3.90 6.02
N LEU A 227 8.84 -4.29 7.00
CA LEU A 227 7.61 -5.05 6.77
C LEU A 227 6.43 -4.17 7.14
N PHE A 228 5.41 -4.19 6.31
CA PHE A 228 4.16 -3.46 6.48
C PHE A 228 3.00 -4.44 6.66
N GLU A 229 2.35 -4.37 7.81
CA GLU A 229 1.06 -4.99 8.10
C GLU A 229 -0.04 -3.96 7.82
N ALA A 230 -0.84 -4.16 6.78
CA ALA A 230 -1.80 -3.15 6.32
C ALA A 230 -3.02 -3.00 7.26
N GLY A 231 -3.25 -3.99 8.10
CA GLY A 231 -4.31 -4.06 9.11
C GLY A 231 -4.52 -5.50 9.54
N VAL A 232 -5.38 -5.73 10.53
CA VAL A 232 -5.64 -7.05 11.13
C VAL A 232 -6.81 -7.72 10.42
N ILE A 233 -6.57 -8.60 9.43
CA ILE A 233 -7.64 -9.20 8.61
C ILE A 233 -8.54 -10.17 9.37
N VAL A 234 -8.16 -10.62 10.56
CA VAL A 234 -9.02 -11.40 11.45
C VAL A 234 -9.96 -10.50 12.29
N ASN A 235 -9.71 -9.19 12.35
CA ASN A 235 -10.67 -8.22 12.86
C ASN A 235 -11.69 -7.89 11.74
N ARG A 236 -13.00 -7.96 12.06
CA ARG A 236 -14.08 -7.83 11.08
C ARG A 236 -14.18 -6.44 10.44
N ASP A 237 -13.82 -5.39 11.20
CA ASP A 237 -13.89 -4.00 10.73
C ASP A 237 -12.67 -3.66 9.87
N ASP A 238 -11.47 -4.08 10.30
CA ASP A 238 -10.25 -3.91 9.49
C ASP A 238 -10.36 -4.67 8.17
N GLU A 239 -10.80 -5.93 8.20
CA GLU A 239 -11.05 -6.70 6.98
C GLU A 239 -12.05 -6.00 6.05
N ALA A 240 -13.17 -5.50 6.60
CA ALA A 240 -14.18 -4.79 5.82
C ALA A 240 -13.62 -3.49 5.20
N LEU A 241 -12.75 -2.77 5.92
CA LEU A 241 -12.05 -1.60 5.40
C LEU A 241 -11.06 -1.99 4.29
N LEU A 242 -10.24 -3.02 4.52
CA LEU A 242 -9.22 -3.47 3.56
C LEU A 242 -9.83 -4.05 2.29
N ALA A 243 -11.01 -4.66 2.36
CA ALA A 243 -11.76 -5.19 1.22
C ALA A 243 -12.45 -4.10 0.37
N GLN A 244 -12.52 -2.85 0.81
CA GLN A 244 -13.07 -1.75 0.00
C GLN A 244 -12.17 -1.47 -1.21
N SER A 245 -12.76 -1.31 -2.38
CA SER A 245 -12.02 -1.11 -3.65
C SER A 245 -11.09 0.10 -3.65
N ALA A 246 -11.39 1.14 -2.87
CA ALA A 246 -10.55 2.34 -2.77
C ALA A 246 -9.38 2.22 -1.78
N THR A 247 -9.44 1.28 -0.84
CA THR A 247 -8.46 1.19 0.25
C THR A 247 -7.05 0.85 -0.23
N PRO A 248 -6.82 -0.15 -1.12
CA PRO A 248 -5.49 -0.44 -1.62
C PRO A 248 -4.83 0.77 -2.30
N GLN A 249 -5.59 1.57 -3.05
CA GLN A 249 -5.07 2.76 -3.70
C GLN A 249 -4.70 3.87 -2.70
N ARG A 250 -5.50 4.07 -1.63
CA ARG A 250 -5.18 5.01 -0.56
C ARG A 250 -3.88 4.63 0.16
N ILE A 251 -3.71 3.33 0.45
CA ILE A 251 -2.47 2.79 1.02
C ILE A 251 -1.30 3.04 0.06
N ALA A 252 -1.47 2.75 -1.24
CA ALA A 252 -0.41 2.92 -2.22
C ALA A 252 0.03 4.39 -2.36
N VAL A 253 -0.90 5.34 -2.34
CA VAL A 253 -0.60 6.79 -2.33
C VAL A 253 0.20 7.17 -1.08
N ALA A 254 -0.20 6.69 0.11
CA ALA A 254 0.52 6.96 1.35
C ALA A 254 1.95 6.38 1.32
N MET A 255 2.08 5.12 0.93
CA MET A 255 3.39 4.44 0.92
C MET A 255 4.35 5.08 -0.07
N THR A 256 3.90 5.41 -1.29
CA THR A 256 4.76 6.09 -2.28
C THR A 256 5.17 7.49 -1.83
N ALA A 257 4.28 8.24 -1.18
CA ALA A 257 4.61 9.55 -0.60
C ALA A 257 5.61 9.43 0.55
N GLY A 258 5.46 8.44 1.43
CA GLY A 258 6.40 8.17 2.53
C GLY A 258 7.79 7.77 2.01
N VAL A 259 7.86 6.90 1.01
CA VAL A 259 9.13 6.50 0.38
C VAL A 259 9.81 7.70 -0.29
N ALA A 260 9.07 8.55 -1.00
CA ALA A 260 9.63 9.77 -1.58
C ALA A 260 10.17 10.76 -0.54
N ALA A 261 9.59 10.78 0.66
CA ALA A 261 10.02 11.68 1.76
C ALA A 261 11.22 11.14 2.55
N CYS A 262 11.54 9.85 2.47
CA CYS A 262 12.62 9.25 3.26
C CYS A 262 13.93 9.03 2.48
N GLY A 263 13.88 9.15 1.17
CA GLY A 263 15.03 8.95 0.29
C GLY A 263 16.07 10.07 0.33
#